data_bd713370f3556544db60e0fa96d1daf4
#
_entry.id   bd713370f3556544db60e0fa96d1daf4
#
_cell.length_a   1.000
_cell.length_b   1.000
_cell.length_c   1.000
_cell.angle_alpha   90.00
_cell.angle_beta   90.00
_cell.angle_gamma   90.00
#
_symmetry.space_group_name_H-M   'P 1'
#
loop_
_entity.id
_entity.type
_entity.pdbx_description
1 polymer ?
#
loop_
_entity_poly.entity_id
_entity_poly.type
_entity_poly.pdbx_seq_one_letter_code
_entity_poly.pdbx_strand_id
1 'polypeptide(L)'
;MFKFLLPLAGLILFSLTNLSQAAGASETKYIHLTPAFVVNYGNTGRMKYLRTEVALKVTGASAATSVTAHRPYIRNNLVFLLTAQDSDIVNSSAGRETLRKVALDEVRALMTELEGMPMVDDLYFENFVVQN
;
A
#
# COMPACT_ATOMS: atom_id res chain seq x y z
N MET A 1 43.72 -58.57 -25.67
CA MET A 1 42.33 -58.02 -25.62
C MET A 1 42.20 -57.13 -24.42
N PHE A 2 42.26 -55.85 -24.66
CA PHE A 2 42.10 -54.88 -23.57
C PHE A 2 40.77 -54.17 -23.72
N LYS A 3 39.89 -54.40 -22.78
CA LYS A 3 38.65 -53.62 -22.70
C LYS A 3 38.92 -52.42 -21.79
N PHE A 4 39.01 -51.26 -22.39
CA PHE A 4 39.04 -50.02 -21.61
C PHE A 4 37.61 -49.63 -21.28
N LEU A 5 37.27 -49.74 -20.01
CA LEU A 5 36.08 -49.16 -19.44
C LEU A 5 36.46 -47.72 -19.00
N LEU A 6 36.05 -46.77 -19.80
CA LEU A 6 36.07 -45.37 -19.39
C LEU A 6 34.91 -45.11 -18.43
N PRO A 7 35.17 -44.66 -17.22
CA PRO A 7 34.08 -44.20 -16.40
C PRO A 7 33.58 -42.87 -16.96
N LEU A 8 32.34 -42.87 -17.39
CA LEU A 8 31.61 -41.66 -17.77
C LEU A 8 31.37 -40.87 -16.50
N ALA A 9 32.26 -39.94 -16.21
CA ALA A 9 32.01 -38.97 -15.14
C ALA A 9 30.91 -38.04 -15.62
N GLY A 10 29.71 -38.36 -15.20
CA GLY A 10 28.55 -37.48 -15.39
C GLY A 10 28.78 -36.18 -14.60
N LEU A 11 29.10 -35.14 -15.35
CA LEU A 11 29.13 -33.78 -14.82
C LEU A 11 27.70 -33.34 -14.61
N ILE A 12 27.21 -33.53 -13.38
CA ILE A 12 25.94 -32.97 -12.97
C ILE A 12 26.21 -31.48 -12.74
N LEU A 13 25.91 -30.68 -13.77
CA LEU A 13 25.77 -29.24 -13.59
C LEU A 13 24.52 -29.00 -12.77
N PHE A 14 24.72 -28.80 -11.48
CA PHE A 14 23.71 -28.21 -10.61
C PHE A 14 23.54 -26.76 -11.08
N SER A 15 22.54 -26.52 -11.91
CA SER A 15 22.09 -25.16 -12.16
C SER A 15 21.50 -24.63 -10.86
N LEU A 16 22.29 -23.84 -10.16
CA LEU A 16 21.82 -22.98 -9.08
C LEU A 16 20.85 -21.97 -9.69
N THR A 17 19.58 -22.35 -9.75
CA THR A 17 18.53 -21.40 -10.07
C THR A 17 18.47 -20.36 -8.98
N ASN A 18 18.68 -19.12 -9.37
CA ASN A 18 18.62 -17.97 -8.48
C ASN A 18 17.24 -17.85 -7.85
N LEU A 19 17.11 -18.33 -6.62
CA LEU A 19 15.94 -18.13 -5.76
C LEU A 19 15.82 -16.68 -5.24
N SER A 20 16.81 -15.82 -5.54
CA SER A 20 16.85 -14.45 -5.02
C SER A 20 15.80 -13.53 -5.62
N GLN A 21 15.24 -13.81 -6.79
CA GLN A 21 14.21 -13.00 -7.41
C GLN A 21 12.82 -13.21 -6.80
N ALA A 22 12.54 -14.39 -6.27
CA ALA A 22 11.26 -14.70 -5.64
C ALA A 22 11.08 -14.00 -4.29
N ALA A 23 12.16 -13.78 -3.52
CA ALA A 23 12.12 -13.10 -2.22
C ALA A 23 11.74 -11.61 -2.34
N GLY A 24 12.22 -10.89 -3.38
CA GLY A 24 11.87 -9.48 -3.62
C GLY A 24 10.43 -9.28 -4.09
N ALA A 25 9.86 -10.26 -4.81
CA ALA A 25 8.49 -10.18 -5.32
C ALA A 25 7.43 -10.34 -4.22
N SER A 26 7.75 -11.01 -3.11
CA SER A 26 6.84 -11.25 -1.99
C SER A 26 7.11 -10.35 -0.77
N GLU A 27 8.09 -9.48 -0.84
CA GLU A 27 8.45 -8.59 0.26
C GLU A 27 7.35 -7.56 0.53
N THR A 28 6.94 -7.46 1.79
CA THR A 28 6.00 -6.43 2.24
C THR A 28 6.73 -5.09 2.35
N LYS A 29 6.14 -4.06 1.77
CA LYS A 29 6.63 -2.68 1.83
C LYS A 29 5.53 -1.74 2.30
N TYR A 30 5.93 -0.69 3.00
CA TYR A 30 5.03 0.38 3.44
C TYR A 30 5.40 1.67 2.73
N ILE A 31 4.41 2.28 2.10
CA ILE A 31 4.57 3.56 1.38
C ILE A 31 3.89 4.63 2.22
N HIS A 32 4.68 5.53 2.75
CA HIS A 32 4.18 6.67 3.53
C HIS A 32 3.81 7.82 2.61
N LEU A 33 2.59 8.31 2.76
CA LEU A 33 2.10 9.47 2.02
C LEU A 33 2.47 10.73 2.81
N THR A 34 3.58 11.33 2.43
CA THR A 34 4.10 12.55 3.06
C THR A 34 3.89 13.77 2.16
N PRO A 35 3.66 14.96 2.72
CA PRO A 35 3.47 15.27 4.14
C PRO A 35 2.14 14.75 4.70
N ALA A 36 1.93 14.88 6.02
CA ALA A 36 0.67 14.53 6.66
C ALA A 36 -0.52 15.25 6.01
N PHE A 37 -1.68 14.63 6.08
CA PHE A 37 -2.94 15.25 5.67
C PHE A 37 -3.40 16.21 6.76
N VAL A 38 -3.70 17.43 6.37
CA VAL A 38 -4.35 18.42 7.24
C VAL A 38 -5.55 18.95 6.47
N VAL A 39 -6.74 18.60 6.90
CA VAL A 39 -7.98 18.95 6.19
C VAL A 39 -8.98 19.56 7.13
N ASN A 40 -9.86 20.40 6.59
CA ASN A 40 -11.07 20.82 7.26
C ASN A 40 -12.16 19.78 7.00
N TYR A 41 -12.94 19.46 8.01
CA TYR A 41 -14.02 18.50 7.87
C TYR A 41 -15.31 19.02 8.54
N GLY A 42 -16.43 18.39 8.21
CA GLY A 42 -17.74 18.77 8.70
C GLY A 42 -18.37 19.92 7.89
N ASN A 43 -19.69 19.94 7.85
CA ASN A 43 -20.46 20.83 6.98
C ASN A 43 -21.11 21.99 7.72
N THR A 44 -21.09 21.99 9.05
CA THR A 44 -21.88 22.94 9.86
C THR A 44 -21.07 23.51 11.01
N GLY A 45 -21.26 24.80 11.25
CA GLY A 45 -20.75 25.48 12.43
C GLY A 45 -19.28 25.82 12.37
N ARG A 46 -18.59 25.58 13.47
CA ARG A 46 -17.19 25.91 13.65
C ARG A 46 -16.29 25.08 12.73
N MET A 47 -15.26 25.72 12.18
CA MET A 47 -14.25 25.04 11.39
C MET A 47 -13.52 23.99 12.23
N LYS A 48 -13.48 22.76 11.74
CA LYS A 48 -12.86 21.62 12.40
C LYS A 48 -11.72 21.11 11.57
N TYR A 49 -10.69 20.59 12.21
CA TYR A 49 -9.48 20.11 11.55
C TYR A 49 -9.23 18.65 11.88
N LEU A 50 -8.77 17.93 10.87
CA LEU A 50 -8.26 16.58 11.00
C LEU A 50 -6.84 16.55 10.47
N ARG A 51 -5.91 16.02 11.27
CA ARG A 51 -4.55 15.74 10.85
C ARG A 51 -4.28 14.26 11.00
N THR A 52 -3.78 13.64 9.95
CA THR A 52 -3.34 12.24 9.99
C THR A 52 -2.25 11.97 8.96
N GLU A 53 -1.43 10.99 9.24
CA GLU A 53 -0.52 10.39 8.28
C GLU A 53 -1.15 9.11 7.74
N VAL A 54 -0.79 8.74 6.52
CA VAL A 54 -1.30 7.52 5.87
C VAL A 54 -0.13 6.67 5.41
N ALA A 55 -0.17 5.39 5.75
CA ALA A 55 0.75 4.38 5.24
C ALA A 55 -0.02 3.35 4.42
N LEU A 56 0.50 3.02 3.25
CA LEU A 56 -0.05 2.00 2.36
C LEU A 56 0.83 0.76 2.42
N LYS A 57 0.22 -0.39 2.69
CA LYS A 57 0.90 -1.67 2.66
C LYS A 57 0.79 -2.28 1.27
N VAL A 58 1.92 -2.66 0.69
CA VAL A 58 2.00 -3.30 -0.62
C VAL A 58 2.91 -4.52 -0.57
N THR A 59 2.74 -5.43 -1.52
CA THR A 59 3.58 -6.63 -1.65
C THR A 59 4.34 -6.57 -2.96
N GLY A 60 5.67 -6.62 -2.86
CA GLY A 60 6.58 -6.67 -3.99
C GLY A 60 7.04 -5.30 -4.50
N ALA A 61 8.20 -5.31 -5.13
CA ALA A 61 8.85 -4.10 -5.65
C ALA A 61 8.07 -3.44 -6.78
N SER A 62 7.43 -4.23 -7.64
CA SER A 62 6.63 -3.73 -8.76
C SER A 62 5.41 -2.94 -8.27
N ALA A 63 4.67 -3.49 -7.31
CA ALA A 63 3.54 -2.80 -6.70
C ALA A 63 3.99 -1.53 -5.98
N ALA A 64 5.10 -1.58 -5.23
CA ALA A 64 5.66 -0.42 -4.56
C ALA A 64 6.01 0.72 -5.53
N THR A 65 6.62 0.39 -6.66
CA THR A 65 6.97 1.36 -7.70
C THR A 65 5.71 2.00 -8.31
N SER A 66 4.72 1.20 -8.67
CA SER A 66 3.47 1.70 -9.26
C SER A 66 2.69 2.58 -8.30
N VAL A 67 2.53 2.16 -7.06
CA VAL A 67 1.82 2.94 -6.03
C VAL A 67 2.55 4.26 -5.75
N THR A 68 3.88 4.22 -5.65
CA THR A 68 4.70 5.43 -5.47
C THR A 68 4.52 6.42 -6.62
N ALA A 69 4.48 5.93 -7.86
CA ALA A 69 4.27 6.76 -9.04
C ALA A 69 2.91 7.47 -9.03
N HIS A 70 1.89 6.85 -8.44
CA HIS A 70 0.53 7.39 -8.39
C HIS A 70 0.18 8.11 -7.07
N ARG A 71 1.15 8.38 -6.22
CA ARG A 71 0.91 9.08 -4.95
C ARG A 71 0.10 10.37 -5.08
N PRO A 72 0.32 11.25 -6.06
CA PRO A 72 -0.48 12.46 -6.18
C PRO A 72 -1.98 12.20 -6.38
N TYR A 73 -2.34 11.21 -7.17
CA TYR A 73 -3.73 10.81 -7.41
C TYR A 73 -4.36 10.19 -6.16
N ILE A 74 -3.62 9.31 -5.49
CA ILE A 74 -4.05 8.68 -4.24
C ILE A 74 -4.28 9.76 -3.18
N ARG A 75 -3.34 10.68 -3.04
CA ARG A 75 -3.44 11.78 -2.09
C ARG A 75 -4.67 12.65 -2.35
N ASN A 76 -4.91 12.98 -3.60
CA ASN A 76 -6.07 13.79 -3.98
C ASN A 76 -7.40 13.12 -3.57
N ASN A 77 -7.55 11.83 -3.87
CA ASN A 77 -8.75 11.08 -3.47
C ASN A 77 -8.94 11.02 -1.96
N LEU A 78 -7.86 10.82 -1.21
CA LEU A 78 -7.92 10.76 0.24
C LEU A 78 -8.24 12.12 0.87
N VAL A 79 -7.76 13.21 0.30
CA VAL A 79 -8.14 14.57 0.75
C VAL A 79 -9.65 14.77 0.61
N PHE A 80 -10.23 14.41 -0.52
CA PHE A 80 -11.68 14.51 -0.71
C PHE A 80 -12.45 13.63 0.27
N LEU A 81 -12.00 12.40 0.47
CA LEU A 81 -12.63 11.48 1.41
C LEU A 81 -12.61 12.03 2.85
N LEU A 82 -11.47 12.50 3.31
CA LEU A 82 -11.30 13.00 4.67
C LEU A 82 -12.10 14.29 4.90
N THR A 83 -12.14 15.17 3.92
CA THR A 83 -12.90 16.42 3.98
C THR A 83 -14.42 16.18 4.10
N ALA A 84 -14.92 15.10 3.51
CA ALA A 84 -16.34 14.75 3.51
C ALA A 84 -16.83 14.09 4.81
N GLN A 85 -15.98 13.88 5.81
CA GLN A 85 -16.34 13.15 7.01
C GLN A 85 -17.09 14.00 8.02
N ASP A 86 -17.89 13.33 8.85
CA ASP A 86 -18.61 13.93 9.97
C ASP A 86 -17.88 13.71 11.29
N SER A 87 -18.18 14.55 12.27
CA SER A 87 -17.59 14.46 13.61
C SER A 87 -17.79 13.10 14.27
N ASP A 88 -18.95 12.49 14.10
CA ASP A 88 -19.25 11.18 14.69
C ASP A 88 -18.32 10.09 14.19
N ILE A 89 -17.91 10.17 12.91
CA ILE A 89 -17.01 9.21 12.32
C ILE A 89 -15.58 9.41 12.84
N VAL A 90 -15.07 10.63 12.77
CA VAL A 90 -13.66 10.89 13.10
C VAL A 90 -13.36 10.87 14.59
N ASN A 91 -14.37 11.02 15.44
CA ASN A 91 -14.23 11.05 16.91
C ASN A 91 -14.44 9.70 17.59
N SER A 92 -14.80 8.64 16.86
CA SER A 92 -14.96 7.30 17.42
C SER A 92 -13.99 6.29 16.82
N SER A 93 -13.56 5.32 17.61
CA SER A 93 -12.70 4.24 17.14
C SER A 93 -13.39 3.41 16.05
N ALA A 94 -14.67 3.10 16.23
CA ALA A 94 -15.46 2.36 15.25
C ALA A 94 -15.62 3.15 13.95
N GLY A 95 -15.88 4.45 14.03
CA GLY A 95 -15.98 5.33 12.86
C GLY A 95 -14.66 5.43 12.11
N ARG A 96 -13.54 5.58 12.81
CA ARG A 96 -12.21 5.62 12.19
C ARG A 96 -11.86 4.31 11.50
N GLU A 97 -12.24 3.17 12.08
CA GLU A 97 -12.02 1.87 11.44
C GLU A 97 -12.88 1.71 10.17
N THR A 98 -14.12 2.14 10.21
CA THR A 98 -14.98 2.19 9.00
C THR A 98 -14.36 3.09 7.94
N LEU A 99 -13.89 4.26 8.31
CA LEU A 99 -13.23 5.21 7.41
C LEU A 99 -11.95 4.60 6.80
N ARG A 100 -11.17 3.89 7.60
CA ARG A 100 -9.97 3.20 7.12
C ARG A 100 -10.28 2.20 6.01
N LYS A 101 -11.33 1.40 6.20
CA LYS A 101 -11.78 0.42 5.19
C LYS A 101 -12.28 1.10 3.92
N VAL A 102 -13.03 2.17 4.05
CA VAL A 102 -13.49 2.97 2.90
C VAL A 102 -12.30 3.58 2.16
N ALA A 103 -11.34 4.14 2.88
CA ALA A 103 -10.12 4.69 2.30
C ALA A 103 -9.32 3.62 1.54
N LEU A 104 -9.17 2.44 2.10
CA LEU A 104 -8.52 1.31 1.44
C LEU A 104 -9.24 0.95 0.14
N ASP A 105 -10.56 0.81 0.18
CA ASP A 105 -11.36 0.46 -0.98
C ASP A 105 -11.22 1.51 -2.10
N GLU A 106 -11.21 2.78 -1.75
CA GLU A 106 -11.01 3.86 -2.73
C GLU A 106 -9.63 3.82 -3.38
N VAL A 107 -8.58 3.60 -2.60
CA VAL A 107 -7.22 3.49 -3.13
C VAL A 107 -7.09 2.27 -4.02
N ARG A 108 -7.65 1.14 -3.64
CA ARG A 108 -7.65 -0.08 -4.45
C ARG A 108 -8.43 0.10 -5.76
N ALA A 109 -9.56 0.77 -5.72
CA ALA A 109 -10.35 1.09 -6.91
C ALA A 109 -9.59 2.02 -7.86
N LEU A 110 -8.93 3.04 -7.31
CA LEU A 110 -8.11 3.96 -8.10
C LEU A 110 -6.94 3.24 -8.78
N MET A 111 -6.23 2.39 -8.05
CA MET A 111 -5.12 1.61 -8.62
C MET A 111 -5.60 0.64 -9.71
N THR A 112 -6.76 0.04 -9.52
CA THR A 112 -7.39 -0.82 -10.54
C THR A 112 -7.72 -0.03 -11.80
N GLU A 113 -8.19 1.19 -11.67
CA GLU A 113 -8.46 2.08 -12.79
C GLU A 113 -7.17 2.47 -13.54
N LEU A 114 -6.10 2.80 -12.80
CA LEU A 114 -4.85 3.30 -13.37
C LEU A 114 -3.93 2.19 -13.87
N GLU A 115 -3.90 1.03 -13.20
CA GLU A 115 -2.92 -0.04 -13.45
C GLU A 115 -3.57 -1.40 -13.78
N GLY A 116 -4.88 -1.51 -13.68
CA GLY A 116 -5.60 -2.76 -13.90
C GLY A 116 -5.59 -3.75 -12.74
N MET A 117 -4.94 -3.40 -11.63
CA MET A 117 -4.82 -4.23 -10.43
C MET A 117 -4.92 -3.35 -9.18
N PRO A 118 -5.48 -3.87 -8.06
CA PRO A 118 -5.63 -3.08 -6.83
C PRO A 118 -4.34 -2.72 -6.12
N MET A 119 -3.28 -3.50 -6.23
CA MET A 119 -1.90 -3.31 -5.78
C MET A 119 -1.69 -3.00 -4.28
N VAL A 120 -2.63 -2.38 -3.61
CA VAL A 120 -2.54 -2.03 -2.18
C VAL A 120 -3.25 -3.09 -1.36
N ASP A 121 -2.55 -3.67 -0.38
CA ASP A 121 -3.07 -4.73 0.47
C ASP A 121 -3.81 -4.18 1.68
N ASP A 122 -3.31 -3.08 2.25
CA ASP A 122 -3.92 -2.44 3.41
C ASP A 122 -3.55 -0.95 3.48
N LEU A 123 -4.26 -0.23 4.34
CA LEU A 123 -4.07 1.19 4.58
C LEU A 123 -4.18 1.45 6.08
N TYR A 124 -3.30 2.28 6.61
CA TYR A 124 -3.28 2.65 8.01
C TYR A 124 -3.26 4.15 8.18
N PHE A 125 -4.07 4.64 9.13
CA PHE A 125 -3.95 6.00 9.65
C PHE A 125 -2.98 5.99 10.83
N GLU A 126 -2.01 6.88 10.80
CA GLU A 126 -1.06 7.10 11.86
C GLU A 126 -1.23 8.52 12.40
N ASN A 127 -1.06 8.69 13.71
CA ASN A 127 -1.16 10.01 14.36
C ASN A 127 -2.45 10.75 13.99
N PHE A 128 -3.58 10.09 14.18
CA PHE A 128 -4.90 10.63 13.83
C PHE A 128 -5.34 11.61 14.92
N VAL A 129 -5.31 12.89 14.60
CA VAL A 129 -5.62 13.98 15.54
C VAL A 129 -6.80 14.77 15.02
N VAL A 130 -7.81 14.93 15.86
CA VAL A 130 -9.03 15.68 15.55
C VAL A 130 -9.09 16.91 16.44
N GLN A 131 -9.27 18.07 15.85
CA GLN A 131 -9.49 19.33 16.55
C GLN A 131 -10.89 19.82 16.22
N ASN A 132 -11.70 19.84 17.27
CA ASN A 132 -13.11 20.26 17.18
C ASN A 132 -13.29 21.75 17.47
#